data_9c55c49d57d144e2d3b410cb47c492f6
#
_entry.id   9c55c49d57d144e2d3b410cb47c492f6
#
_cell.length_a   1.000
_cell.length_b   1.000
_cell.length_c   1.000
_cell.angle_alpha   90.00
_cell.angle_beta   90.00
_cell.angle_gamma   90.00
#
_symmetry.space_group_name_H-M   'P 1'
#
loop_
_entity.id
_entity.type
_entity.pdbx_description
1 polymer ?
#
loop_
_entity_poly.entity_id
_entity_poly.type
_entity_poly.pdbx_seq_one_letter_code
_entity_poly.pdbx_strand_id
1 'polypeptide(L)'
;MGLRAGEGGHAGDVNVDEAVERYGSAKEGYRPEPRPDGVDDATVEALGKLSEALEVVEHARGLLYGFHRLTGRADATLQEAVRLLREAGHDEAADVVEECVVGRDVLPGMWTFQMIEAFDDGYWSVFRDIVDQVRADTGDPERHRYEAEMKEREQQPRTTADDRM
;
A
#
# COMPACT_ATOMS: atom_id res chain seq x y z
N MET A 1 -46.18 -10.61 41.41
CA MET A 1 -45.39 -11.10 40.28
C MET A 1 -44.53 -9.91 39.81
N GLY A 2 -43.35 -9.81 40.45
CA GLY A 2 -42.45 -8.65 40.31
C GLY A 2 -41.50 -8.86 39.15
N LEU A 3 -41.49 -7.91 38.19
CA LEU A 3 -40.49 -7.80 37.18
C LEU A 3 -39.21 -7.19 37.79
N ARG A 4 -38.12 -7.94 37.79
CA ARG A 4 -36.81 -7.43 38.14
C ARG A 4 -36.29 -6.56 36.97
N ALA A 5 -36.00 -5.32 37.30
CA ALA A 5 -35.24 -4.42 36.41
C ALA A 5 -33.84 -5.02 36.20
N GLY A 6 -33.44 -5.15 34.94
CA GLY A 6 -32.08 -5.57 34.57
C GLY A 6 -31.08 -4.49 34.96
N GLU A 7 -30.07 -4.88 35.70
CA GLU A 7 -28.93 -4.07 36.06
C GLU A 7 -28.18 -3.70 34.75
N GLY A 8 -28.13 -2.41 34.46
CA GLY A 8 -27.30 -1.85 33.39
C GLY A 8 -25.83 -2.11 33.73
N GLY A 9 -25.18 -2.94 32.90
CA GLY A 9 -23.75 -3.14 33.01
C GLY A 9 -23.05 -1.78 32.84
N HIS A 10 -22.36 -1.35 33.86
CA HIS A 10 -21.38 -0.27 33.78
C HIS A 10 -20.35 -0.68 32.74
N ALA A 11 -20.22 0.10 31.68
CA ALA A 11 -19.03 0.03 30.85
C ALA A 11 -17.85 0.36 31.81
N GLY A 12 -17.03 -0.64 32.11
CA GLY A 12 -15.89 -0.44 33.01
C GLY A 12 -15.02 0.70 32.47
N ASP A 13 -14.70 1.64 33.35
CA ASP A 13 -13.75 2.69 33.01
C ASP A 13 -12.47 2.04 32.48
N VAL A 14 -12.10 2.43 31.26
CA VAL A 14 -10.87 1.95 30.63
C VAL A 14 -9.68 2.51 31.41
N ASN A 15 -8.95 1.64 32.10
CA ASN A 15 -7.76 2.02 32.86
C ASN A 15 -6.54 2.07 31.91
N VAL A 16 -5.98 3.27 31.73
CA VAL A 16 -4.83 3.49 30.83
C VAL A 16 -3.61 2.73 31.31
N ASP A 17 -3.33 2.69 32.62
CA ASP A 17 -2.15 2.02 33.17
C ASP A 17 -2.22 0.50 32.94
N GLU A 18 -3.39 -0.10 33.16
CA GLU A 18 -3.62 -1.53 32.88
C GLU A 18 -3.48 -1.85 31.37
N ALA A 19 -3.95 -0.95 30.51
CA ALA A 19 -3.81 -1.10 29.07
C ALA A 19 -2.34 -0.98 28.63
N VAL A 20 -1.59 -0.04 29.22
CA VAL A 20 -0.14 0.12 28.94
C VAL A 20 0.66 -1.07 29.45
N GLU A 21 0.34 -1.61 30.63
CA GLU A 21 0.98 -2.82 31.15
C GLU A 21 0.74 -4.04 30.21
N ARG A 22 -0.47 -4.16 29.69
CA ARG A 22 -0.88 -5.28 28.83
C ARG A 22 -0.35 -5.20 27.40
N TYR A 23 -0.35 -4.00 26.81
CA TYR A 23 -0.11 -3.81 25.37
C TYR A 23 1.19 -3.05 25.06
N GLY A 24 1.87 -2.52 26.07
CA GLY A 24 3.00 -1.61 25.92
C GLY A 24 2.58 -0.18 25.63
N SER A 25 3.51 0.76 25.79
CA SER A 25 3.29 2.17 25.50
C SER A 25 3.56 2.47 24.03
N ALA A 26 2.61 3.13 23.36
CA ALA A 26 2.84 3.67 22.00
C ALA A 26 3.88 4.81 21.99
N LYS A 27 4.28 5.31 23.16
CA LYS A 27 5.30 6.35 23.32
C LYS A 27 6.73 5.81 23.38
N GLU A 28 6.87 4.48 23.37
CA GLU A 28 8.16 3.77 23.26
C GLU A 28 8.30 3.20 21.87
N GLY A 29 9.46 3.39 21.23
CA GLY A 29 9.68 2.84 19.91
C GLY A 29 10.82 3.51 19.16
N TYR A 30 10.79 3.38 17.83
CA TYR A 30 11.78 3.95 16.93
C TYR A 30 11.92 5.47 17.14
N ARG A 31 13.17 5.92 17.19
CA ARG A 31 13.54 7.34 17.17
C ARG A 31 14.29 7.61 15.87
N PRO A 32 13.92 8.66 15.14
CA PRO A 32 14.66 9.05 13.94
C PRO A 32 16.07 9.53 14.32
N GLU A 33 17.02 9.33 13.41
CA GLU A 33 18.31 9.99 13.52
C GLU A 33 18.14 11.51 13.45
N PRO A 34 18.96 12.29 14.14
CA PRO A 34 18.94 13.75 14.04
C PRO A 34 19.08 14.21 12.59
N ARG A 35 18.45 15.32 12.27
CA ARG A 35 18.60 15.92 10.92
C ARG A 35 20.07 16.28 10.66
N PRO A 36 20.56 16.01 9.44
CA PRO A 36 21.84 16.53 9.01
C PRO A 36 21.87 18.08 9.02
N ASP A 37 23.06 18.65 9.21
CA ASP A 37 23.25 20.11 9.18
C ASP A 37 22.80 20.66 7.80
N GLY A 38 22.02 21.74 7.83
CA GLY A 38 21.54 22.40 6.62
C GLY A 38 20.20 21.87 6.06
N VAL A 39 19.64 20.81 6.64
CA VAL A 39 18.31 20.29 6.26
C VAL A 39 17.23 21.04 7.05
N ASP A 40 16.51 21.92 6.39
CA ASP A 40 15.43 22.71 6.96
C ASP A 40 14.04 22.03 6.81
N ASP A 41 13.00 22.63 7.41
CA ASP A 41 11.64 22.10 7.37
C ASP A 41 11.09 22.03 5.92
N ALA A 42 11.43 22.99 5.08
CA ALA A 42 10.99 23.02 3.70
C ALA A 42 11.60 21.86 2.90
N THR A 43 12.86 21.53 3.16
CA THR A 43 13.55 20.39 2.58
C THR A 43 12.89 19.08 3.02
N VAL A 44 12.62 18.93 4.32
CA VAL A 44 11.94 17.72 4.85
C VAL A 44 10.54 17.56 4.26
N GLU A 45 9.76 18.64 4.15
CA GLU A 45 8.43 18.61 3.53
C GLU A 45 8.51 18.22 2.03
N ALA A 46 9.45 18.78 1.29
CA ALA A 46 9.64 18.48 -0.13
C ALA A 46 10.02 17.00 -0.34
N LEU A 47 10.96 16.47 0.47
CA LEU A 47 11.35 15.06 0.44
C LEU A 47 10.24 14.13 0.88
N GLY A 48 9.39 14.55 1.84
CA GLY A 48 8.18 13.85 2.22
C GLY A 48 7.21 13.70 1.04
N LYS A 49 6.97 14.78 0.29
CA LYS A 49 6.13 14.75 -0.92
C LYS A 49 6.71 13.89 -2.03
N LEU A 50 8.02 13.90 -2.20
CA LEU A 50 8.70 13.02 -3.15
C LEU A 50 8.56 11.54 -2.77
N SER A 51 8.64 11.23 -1.48
CA SER A 51 8.43 9.88 -0.93
C SER A 51 7.00 9.41 -1.14
N GLU A 52 6.02 10.25 -0.82
CA GLU A 52 4.59 9.98 -1.04
C GLU A 52 4.32 9.65 -2.53
N ALA A 53 4.93 10.39 -3.44
CA ALA A 53 4.81 10.12 -4.88
C ALA A 53 5.39 8.75 -5.26
N LEU A 54 6.54 8.36 -4.70
CA LEU A 54 7.13 7.04 -4.92
C LEU A 54 6.23 5.92 -4.36
N GLU A 55 5.63 6.10 -3.18
CA GLU A 55 4.70 5.12 -2.59
C GLU A 55 3.46 4.90 -3.46
N VAL A 56 2.94 5.97 -4.10
CA VAL A 56 1.85 5.85 -5.07
C VAL A 56 2.28 5.03 -6.29
N VAL A 57 3.51 5.21 -6.77
CA VAL A 57 4.07 4.41 -7.87
C VAL A 57 4.25 2.94 -7.46
N GLU A 58 4.72 2.68 -6.24
CA GLU A 58 4.83 1.30 -5.70
C GLU A 58 3.44 0.64 -5.59
N HIS A 59 2.43 1.37 -5.19
CA HIS A 59 1.05 0.86 -5.18
C HIS A 59 0.58 0.53 -6.61
N ALA A 60 0.80 1.43 -7.56
CA ALA A 60 0.46 1.20 -8.98
C ALA A 60 1.17 -0.04 -9.53
N ARG A 61 2.46 -0.23 -9.18
CA ARG A 61 3.22 -1.43 -9.51
C ARG A 61 2.56 -2.70 -8.95
N GLY A 62 2.14 -2.67 -7.68
CA GLY A 62 1.41 -3.77 -7.05
C GLY A 62 0.12 -4.12 -7.79
N LEU A 63 -0.64 -3.13 -8.27
CA LEU A 63 -1.85 -3.32 -9.07
C LEU A 63 -1.52 -3.90 -10.46
N LEU A 64 -0.41 -3.52 -11.08
CA LEU A 64 0.05 -4.08 -12.34
C LEU A 64 0.38 -5.58 -12.20
N TYR A 65 1.05 -5.99 -11.14
CA TYR A 65 1.25 -7.41 -10.81
C TYR A 65 -0.07 -8.14 -10.54
N GLY A 66 -1.01 -7.46 -9.87
CA GLY A 66 -2.38 -7.96 -9.68
C GLY A 66 -3.10 -8.19 -11.00
N PHE A 67 -3.02 -7.22 -11.91
CA PHE A 67 -3.57 -7.32 -13.26
C PHE A 67 -3.01 -8.51 -14.02
N HIS A 68 -1.69 -8.69 -14.05
CA HIS A 68 -1.03 -9.84 -14.67
C HIS A 68 -1.59 -11.18 -14.16
N ARG A 69 -1.67 -11.33 -12.83
CA ARG A 69 -2.16 -12.58 -12.22
C ARG A 69 -3.62 -12.86 -12.54
N LEU A 70 -4.46 -11.81 -12.54
CA LEU A 70 -5.89 -11.94 -12.87
C LEU A 70 -6.11 -12.28 -14.33
N THR A 71 -5.34 -11.68 -15.23
CA THR A 71 -5.41 -11.97 -16.68
C THR A 71 -5.01 -13.41 -16.97
N GLY A 72 -3.91 -13.90 -16.37
CA GLY A 72 -3.52 -15.30 -16.52
C GLY A 72 -4.55 -16.29 -15.95
N ARG A 73 -5.18 -15.93 -14.80
CA ARG A 73 -6.27 -16.73 -14.24
C ARG A 73 -7.51 -16.73 -15.14
N ALA A 74 -7.83 -15.59 -15.76
CA ALA A 74 -8.95 -15.49 -16.70
C ALA A 74 -8.75 -16.41 -17.89
N ASP A 75 -7.55 -16.43 -18.48
CA ASP A 75 -7.21 -17.30 -19.61
C ASP A 75 -7.34 -18.78 -19.22
N ALA A 76 -6.81 -19.21 -18.08
CA ALA A 76 -6.94 -20.57 -17.57
C ALA A 76 -8.43 -20.97 -17.35
N THR A 77 -9.24 -20.04 -16.82
CA THR A 77 -10.69 -20.27 -16.64
C THR A 77 -11.41 -20.37 -17.98
N LEU A 78 -10.96 -19.60 -18.98
CA LEU A 78 -11.54 -19.61 -20.32
C LEU A 78 -11.28 -20.96 -21.04
N GLN A 79 -10.08 -21.53 -20.89
CA GLN A 79 -9.77 -22.86 -21.42
C GLN A 79 -10.67 -23.94 -20.83
N GLU A 80 -10.99 -23.86 -19.53
CA GLU A 80 -11.96 -24.73 -18.89
C GLU A 80 -13.38 -24.52 -19.46
N ALA A 81 -13.78 -23.27 -19.69
CA ALA A 81 -15.07 -22.98 -20.31
C ALA A 81 -15.18 -23.56 -21.73
N VAL A 82 -14.12 -23.49 -22.55
CA VAL A 82 -14.06 -24.12 -23.87
C VAL A 82 -14.29 -25.63 -23.79
N ARG A 83 -13.64 -26.30 -22.84
CA ARG A 83 -13.82 -27.74 -22.59
C ARG A 83 -15.28 -28.06 -22.25
N LEU A 84 -15.88 -27.32 -21.32
CA LEU A 84 -17.27 -27.51 -20.88
C LEU A 84 -18.29 -27.23 -22.00
N LEU A 85 -18.05 -26.23 -22.85
CA LEU A 85 -18.88 -25.96 -24.02
C LEU A 85 -18.90 -27.17 -25.00
N ARG A 86 -17.75 -27.76 -25.26
CA ARG A 86 -17.66 -28.99 -26.12
C ARG A 86 -18.39 -30.15 -25.47
N GLU A 87 -18.22 -30.38 -24.18
CA GLU A 87 -18.92 -31.46 -23.47
C GLU A 87 -20.45 -31.28 -23.48
N ALA A 88 -20.94 -30.02 -23.54
CA ALA A 88 -22.33 -29.67 -23.66
C ALA A 88 -22.86 -29.70 -25.10
N GLY A 89 -22.02 -30.01 -26.10
CA GLY A 89 -22.38 -30.07 -27.53
C GLY A 89 -22.42 -28.73 -28.25
N HIS A 90 -21.77 -27.67 -27.65
CA HIS A 90 -21.69 -26.34 -28.24
C HIS A 90 -20.34 -26.10 -28.94
N ASP A 91 -19.98 -26.97 -29.87
CA ASP A 91 -18.67 -26.98 -30.55
C ASP A 91 -18.36 -25.65 -31.26
N GLU A 92 -19.28 -25.09 -32.01
CA GLU A 92 -19.09 -23.81 -32.73
C GLU A 92 -18.82 -22.65 -31.75
N ALA A 93 -19.51 -22.61 -30.61
CA ALA A 93 -19.26 -21.59 -29.58
C ALA A 93 -17.89 -21.79 -28.91
N ALA A 94 -17.49 -23.02 -28.66
CA ALA A 94 -16.17 -23.36 -28.13
C ALA A 94 -15.06 -22.91 -29.08
N ASP A 95 -15.19 -23.19 -30.38
CA ASP A 95 -14.23 -22.79 -31.40
C ASP A 95 -14.09 -21.25 -31.49
N VAL A 96 -15.19 -20.50 -31.44
CA VAL A 96 -15.13 -19.03 -31.43
C VAL A 96 -14.37 -18.50 -30.21
N VAL A 97 -14.60 -19.07 -29.04
CA VAL A 97 -13.90 -18.63 -27.81
C VAL A 97 -12.40 -18.99 -27.89
N GLU A 98 -12.08 -20.20 -28.31
CA GLU A 98 -10.72 -20.67 -28.43
C GLU A 98 -9.92 -19.86 -29.46
N GLU A 99 -10.43 -19.67 -30.66
CA GLU A 99 -9.74 -18.95 -31.74
C GLU A 99 -9.62 -17.42 -31.46
N CYS A 100 -10.62 -16.83 -30.81
CA CYS A 100 -10.68 -15.37 -30.67
C CYS A 100 -10.07 -14.85 -29.37
N VAL A 101 -10.05 -15.63 -28.30
CA VAL A 101 -9.75 -15.12 -26.95
C VAL A 101 -8.67 -15.90 -26.21
N VAL A 102 -8.66 -17.25 -26.28
CA VAL A 102 -7.65 -18.06 -25.58
C VAL A 102 -6.25 -17.71 -26.11
N GLY A 103 -5.35 -17.36 -25.16
CA GLY A 103 -3.97 -17.01 -25.51
C GLY A 103 -3.81 -15.65 -26.21
N ARG A 104 -4.86 -14.82 -26.26
CA ARG A 104 -4.81 -13.51 -26.91
C ARG A 104 -3.87 -12.56 -26.17
N ASP A 105 -3.02 -11.84 -26.92
CA ASP A 105 -2.22 -10.75 -26.37
C ASP A 105 -3.10 -9.68 -25.74
N VAL A 106 -2.75 -9.23 -24.52
CA VAL A 106 -3.49 -8.18 -23.80
C VAL A 106 -3.36 -6.82 -24.51
N LEU A 107 -2.21 -6.55 -25.05
CA LEU A 107 -1.95 -5.46 -26.00
C LEU A 107 -1.34 -6.07 -27.26
N PRO A 108 -1.56 -5.48 -28.46
CA PRO A 108 -1.02 -6.02 -29.68
C PRO A 108 0.49 -6.31 -29.61
N GLY A 109 0.88 -7.57 -29.70
CA GLY A 109 2.27 -8.03 -29.65
C GLY A 109 2.90 -8.02 -28.25
N MET A 110 2.10 -7.90 -27.19
CA MET A 110 2.61 -7.80 -25.83
C MET A 110 1.74 -8.56 -24.83
N TRP A 111 2.34 -9.48 -24.10
CA TRP A 111 1.67 -10.11 -22.95
C TRP A 111 1.90 -9.30 -21.68
N THR A 112 1.16 -9.67 -20.64
CA THR A 112 1.22 -8.98 -19.35
C THR A 112 2.59 -9.03 -18.68
N PHE A 113 3.40 -10.08 -18.91
CA PHE A 113 4.77 -10.17 -18.39
C PHE A 113 5.66 -9.07 -18.96
N GLN A 114 5.62 -8.86 -20.27
CA GLN A 114 6.39 -7.80 -20.94
C GLN A 114 5.95 -6.40 -20.48
N MET A 115 4.67 -6.22 -20.13
CA MET A 115 4.19 -4.97 -19.56
C MET A 115 4.82 -4.71 -18.19
N ILE A 116 4.92 -5.73 -17.31
CA ILE A 116 5.57 -5.63 -16.00
C ILE A 116 7.05 -5.28 -16.19
N GLU A 117 7.77 -6.03 -17.02
CA GLU A 117 9.19 -5.83 -17.28
C GLU A 117 9.45 -4.42 -17.82
N ALA A 118 8.69 -3.96 -18.81
CA ALA A 118 8.81 -2.62 -19.36
C ALA A 118 8.52 -1.51 -18.32
N PHE A 119 7.54 -1.73 -17.44
CA PHE A 119 7.25 -0.79 -16.35
C PHE A 119 8.39 -0.78 -15.32
N ASP A 120 8.86 -1.96 -14.89
CA ASP A 120 9.91 -2.11 -13.89
C ASP A 120 11.25 -1.56 -14.38
N ASP A 121 11.66 -1.90 -15.59
CA ASP A 121 12.94 -1.47 -16.19
C ASP A 121 12.92 0.00 -16.64
N GLY A 122 11.76 0.54 -16.91
CA GLY A 122 11.56 1.91 -17.37
C GLY A 122 11.10 2.87 -16.28
N TYR A 123 9.79 3.03 -16.15
CA TYR A 123 9.19 4.07 -15.31
C TYR A 123 9.53 3.93 -13.82
N TRP A 124 9.38 2.72 -13.27
CA TRP A 124 9.58 2.47 -11.84
C TRP A 124 11.06 2.63 -11.44
N SER A 125 12.00 2.01 -12.18
CA SER A 125 13.42 2.10 -11.87
C SER A 125 13.91 3.54 -11.92
N VAL A 126 13.56 4.27 -12.99
CA VAL A 126 13.93 5.68 -13.15
C VAL A 126 13.36 6.54 -12.03
N PHE A 127 12.09 6.32 -11.67
CA PHE A 127 11.47 7.10 -10.59
C PHE A 127 12.21 6.88 -9.26
N ARG A 128 12.49 5.64 -8.91
CA ARG A 128 13.21 5.27 -7.69
C ARG A 128 14.62 5.86 -7.67
N ASP A 129 15.36 5.71 -8.76
CA ASP A 129 16.74 6.18 -8.85
C ASP A 129 16.82 7.71 -8.72
N ILE A 130 15.90 8.45 -9.32
CA ILE A 130 15.81 9.92 -9.18
C ILE A 130 15.45 10.32 -7.75
N VAL A 131 14.53 9.61 -7.09
CA VAL A 131 14.19 9.87 -5.67
C VAL A 131 15.42 9.66 -4.77
N ASP A 132 16.15 8.58 -4.97
CA ASP A 132 17.38 8.30 -4.20
C ASP A 132 18.49 9.33 -4.48
N GLN A 133 18.64 9.79 -5.74
CA GLN A 133 19.59 10.84 -6.09
C GLN A 133 19.22 12.19 -5.45
N VAL A 134 17.94 12.59 -5.53
CA VAL A 134 17.49 13.87 -4.93
C VAL A 134 17.72 13.87 -3.43
N ARG A 135 17.46 12.76 -2.73
CA ARG A 135 17.78 12.64 -1.30
C ARG A 135 19.26 12.82 -1.02
N ALA A 136 20.12 12.18 -1.81
CA ALA A 136 21.56 12.32 -1.65
C ALA A 136 22.03 13.77 -1.87
N ASP A 137 21.51 14.43 -2.90
CA ASP A 137 21.88 15.80 -3.29
C ASP A 137 21.38 16.85 -2.27
N THR A 138 20.27 16.60 -1.59
CA THR A 138 19.72 17.47 -0.55
C THR A 138 20.32 17.24 0.84
N GLY A 139 21.24 16.27 0.96
CA GLY A 139 21.96 15.97 2.20
C GLY A 139 21.15 15.17 3.24
N ASP A 140 19.97 14.70 2.89
CA ASP A 140 19.16 13.83 3.77
C ASP A 140 18.88 12.46 3.11
N PRO A 141 19.78 11.49 3.25
CA PRO A 141 19.62 10.16 2.66
C PRO A 141 18.58 9.31 3.40
N GLU A 142 18.11 9.74 4.57
CA GLU A 142 17.16 8.95 5.37
C GLU A 142 15.79 8.89 4.71
N ARG A 143 15.27 7.67 4.60
CA ARG A 143 13.92 7.45 4.11
C ARG A 143 12.89 7.73 5.20
N HIS A 144 11.74 8.28 4.81
CA HIS A 144 10.60 8.52 5.71
C HIS A 144 10.91 9.45 6.90
N ARG A 145 11.83 10.40 6.75
CA ARG A 145 12.13 11.38 7.81
C ARG A 145 10.91 12.19 8.20
N TYR A 146 10.14 12.67 7.23
CA TYR A 146 8.92 13.43 7.50
C TYR A 146 7.92 12.64 8.38
N GLU A 147 7.68 11.38 8.05
CA GLU A 147 6.81 10.47 8.79
C GLU A 147 7.39 10.13 10.16
N ALA A 148 8.69 9.93 10.25
CA ALA A 148 9.38 9.66 11.51
C ALA A 148 9.28 10.83 12.49
N GLU A 149 9.49 12.06 12.02
CA GLU A 149 9.33 13.26 12.81
C GLU A 149 7.88 13.56 13.20
N MET A 150 6.93 13.26 12.29
CA MET A 150 5.49 13.33 12.59
C MET A 150 5.14 12.36 13.71
N LYS A 151 5.61 11.12 13.64
CA LYS A 151 5.41 10.11 14.68
C LYS A 151 6.05 10.52 16.00
N GLU A 152 7.25 11.09 15.98
CA GLU A 152 7.91 11.59 17.18
C GLU A 152 7.07 12.70 17.86
N ARG A 153 6.54 13.64 17.09
CA ARG A 153 5.62 14.68 17.62
C ARG A 153 4.36 14.07 18.25
N GLU A 154 3.78 13.03 17.66
CA GLU A 154 2.61 12.34 18.22
C GLU A 154 2.93 11.58 19.51
N GLN A 155 4.18 11.11 19.66
CA GLN A 155 4.64 10.42 20.86
C GLN A 155 4.99 11.36 22.02
N GLN A 156 5.18 12.64 21.76
CA GLN A 156 5.40 13.62 22.83
C GLN A 156 4.17 13.77 23.71
N PRO A 157 4.31 13.94 25.05
CA PRO A 157 3.19 14.20 25.94
C PRO A 157 2.48 15.48 25.50
N ARG A 158 1.16 15.45 25.33
CA ARG A 158 0.37 16.66 25.11
C ARG A 158 0.55 17.60 26.30
N THR A 159 1.15 18.75 26.08
CA THR A 159 1.21 19.80 27.08
C THR A 159 -0.20 20.36 27.22
N THR A 160 -0.80 20.28 28.41
CA THR A 160 -2.15 20.75 28.76
C THR A 160 -2.35 22.26 28.65
N ALA A 161 -1.45 22.99 27.99
CA ALA A 161 -1.49 24.45 27.87
C ALA A 161 -2.29 24.95 26.64
N ASP A 162 -2.65 24.11 25.71
CA ASP A 162 -3.29 24.51 24.44
C ASP A 162 -4.84 24.36 24.43
N ASP A 163 -5.44 23.86 25.51
CA ASP A 163 -6.90 23.69 25.66
C ASP A 163 -7.62 24.91 26.26
N ARG A 164 -6.98 26.07 26.29
CA ARG A 164 -7.60 27.32 26.84
C ARG A 164 -7.42 28.49 25.89
N MET A 165 -7.89 28.39 24.68
CA MET A 165 -8.23 29.54 23.84
C MET A 165 -9.52 29.28 23.06
#